data_481f453fb8cdd83088aaee62b7460f9e
#
_entry.id   481f453fb8cdd83088aaee62b7460f9e
#
_cell.length_a   1.000
_cell.length_b   1.000
_cell.length_c   1.000
_cell.angle_alpha   90.00
_cell.angle_beta   90.00
_cell.angle_gamma   90.00
#
_symmetry.space_group_name_H-M   'P 1'
#
loop_
_entity.id
_entity.type
_entity.pdbx_description
1 polymer ?
#
loop_
_entity_poly.entity_id
_entity_poly.type
_entity_poly.pdbx_seq_one_letter_code
_entity_poly.pdbx_strand_id
1 'polypeptide(L)'
;RLNYLLQTKGFGVLTGGAGRGKTTSVRQWANELNPAAYKVVYISLSTVTVIEFYRQMALNLGIDPYYKKVDNFRAIQAIIEKYKREKRITPVFIFDEANYMKSGILNDLKILFNFEMDSKDYAVVLLVGLPQLNNQLRLSSHEPLRQRIIMSHNLENLNEEEAKRYIKEKLDGVGCHQEVFDNNALNAIINASNGIPRIINQICNKSLLIGEQKQEMIISMETVMDAINDNELS
;
A
#
# COMPACT_ATOMS: atom_id res chain seq x y z
N ARG A 1 -5.92 8.41 -8.96
CA ARG A 1 -5.28 7.40 -9.84
C ARG A 1 -5.81 5.97 -9.56
N LEU A 2 -5.97 5.56 -8.29
CA LEU A 2 -6.53 4.24 -7.96
C LEU A 2 -7.98 4.09 -8.48
N ASN A 3 -8.79 5.16 -8.42
CA ASN A 3 -10.15 5.15 -8.98
C ASN A 3 -10.15 4.99 -10.52
N TYR A 4 -9.15 5.51 -11.22
CA TYR A 4 -8.97 5.26 -12.64
C TYR A 4 -8.71 3.77 -12.91
N LEU A 5 -7.87 3.13 -12.10
CA LEU A 5 -7.61 1.69 -12.20
C LEU A 5 -8.89 0.84 -11.98
N LEU A 6 -9.83 1.28 -11.11
CA LEU A 6 -11.13 0.60 -10.95
C LEU A 6 -12.00 0.67 -12.20
N GLN A 7 -11.99 1.80 -12.89
CA GLN A 7 -12.81 2.02 -14.09
C GLN A 7 -12.27 1.24 -15.28
N THR A 8 -10.96 1.29 -15.49
CA THR A 8 -10.29 0.65 -16.64
C THR A 8 -10.04 -0.83 -16.44
N LYS A 9 -9.91 -1.27 -15.17
CA LYS A 9 -9.43 -2.59 -14.74
C LYS A 9 -7.99 -2.86 -15.25
N GLY A 10 -7.49 -4.08 -15.01
CA GLY A 10 -6.10 -4.43 -15.38
C GLY A 10 -5.12 -4.24 -14.24
N PHE A 11 -3.86 -3.98 -14.57
CA PHE A 11 -2.77 -3.92 -13.59
C PHE A 11 -2.38 -2.50 -13.23
N GLY A 12 -2.21 -2.25 -11.94
CA GLY A 12 -1.63 -1.04 -11.39
C GLY A 12 -0.39 -1.32 -10.55
N VAL A 13 0.51 -0.35 -10.50
CA VAL A 13 1.71 -0.40 -9.65
C VAL A 13 1.77 0.87 -8.80
N LEU A 14 1.88 0.68 -7.50
CA LEU A 14 2.09 1.75 -6.52
C LEU A 14 3.41 1.51 -5.80
N THR A 15 4.37 2.37 -6.04
CA THR A 15 5.66 2.29 -5.35
C THR A 15 5.89 3.49 -4.44
N GLY A 16 6.90 3.40 -3.62
CA GLY A 16 7.34 4.47 -2.73
C GLY A 16 8.31 3.93 -1.68
N GLY A 17 9.15 4.80 -1.15
CA GLY A 17 10.09 4.43 -0.09
C GLY A 17 9.40 3.87 1.16
N ALA A 18 10.19 3.33 2.08
CA ALA A 18 9.69 2.85 3.36
C ALA A 18 9.06 4.01 4.16
N GLY A 19 7.96 3.74 4.86
CA GLY A 19 7.30 4.74 5.72
C GLY A 19 6.50 5.83 5.01
N ARG A 20 6.42 5.84 3.66
CA ARG A 20 5.69 6.85 2.88
C ARG A 20 4.16 6.68 2.85
N GLY A 21 3.60 5.75 3.59
CA GLY A 21 2.15 5.60 3.70
C GLY A 21 1.48 4.74 2.63
N LYS A 22 2.22 3.95 1.81
CA LYS A 22 1.66 3.07 0.77
C LYS A 22 0.50 2.23 1.27
N THR A 23 0.76 1.37 2.25
CA THR A 23 -0.24 0.46 2.84
C THR A 23 -1.41 1.20 3.46
N THR A 24 -1.15 2.35 4.11
CA THR A 24 -2.20 3.19 4.71
C THR A 24 -3.13 3.77 3.65
N SER A 25 -2.57 4.34 2.58
CA SER A 25 -3.35 4.92 1.48
C SER A 25 -4.17 3.86 0.74
N VAL A 26 -3.58 2.68 0.51
CA VAL A 26 -4.27 1.56 -0.16
C VAL A 26 -5.38 1.00 0.73
N ARG A 27 -5.14 0.88 2.05
CA ARG A 27 -6.15 0.43 3.00
C ARG A 27 -7.33 1.39 3.08
N GLN A 28 -7.06 2.69 3.16
CA GLN A 28 -8.11 3.71 3.15
C GLN A 28 -8.94 3.62 1.87
N TRP A 29 -8.29 3.61 0.71
CA TRP A 29 -8.96 3.45 -0.57
C TRP A 29 -9.80 2.16 -0.63
N ALA A 30 -9.27 1.03 -0.16
CA ALA A 30 -9.97 -0.24 -0.17
C ALA A 30 -11.23 -0.22 0.72
N ASN A 31 -11.17 0.47 1.87
CA ASN A 31 -12.30 0.62 2.79
C ASN A 31 -13.42 1.52 2.23
N GLU A 32 -13.09 2.44 1.32
CA GLU A 32 -14.05 3.32 0.65
C GLU A 32 -14.79 2.62 -0.50
N LEU A 33 -14.33 1.43 -0.93
CA LEU A 33 -14.96 0.69 -2.02
C LEU A 33 -16.31 0.11 -1.58
N ASN A 34 -17.33 0.29 -2.44
CA ASN A 34 -18.64 -0.29 -2.21
C ASN A 34 -18.58 -1.84 -2.29
N PRO A 35 -18.85 -2.57 -1.18
CA PRO A 35 -18.76 -4.04 -1.14
C PRO A 35 -19.75 -4.74 -2.09
N ALA A 36 -20.83 -4.08 -2.48
CA ALA A 36 -21.78 -4.61 -3.45
C ALA A 36 -21.24 -4.62 -4.88
N ALA A 37 -20.23 -3.78 -5.19
CA ALA A 37 -19.64 -3.67 -6.52
C ALA A 37 -18.21 -4.26 -6.59
N TYR A 38 -17.49 -4.30 -5.46
CA TYR A 38 -16.09 -4.70 -5.41
C TYR A 38 -15.84 -5.73 -4.30
N LYS A 39 -15.05 -6.76 -4.61
CA LYS A 39 -14.53 -7.73 -3.63
C LYS A 39 -13.03 -7.50 -3.47
N VAL A 40 -12.64 -6.86 -2.37
CA VAL A 40 -11.23 -6.65 -2.05
C VAL A 40 -10.60 -7.94 -1.55
N VAL A 41 -9.46 -8.29 -2.12
CA VAL A 41 -8.61 -9.43 -1.77
C VAL A 41 -7.22 -8.88 -1.47
N TYR A 42 -6.91 -8.66 -0.19
CA TYR A 42 -5.63 -8.13 0.25
C TYR A 42 -4.68 -9.27 0.63
N ILE A 43 -3.49 -9.24 0.07
CA ILE A 43 -2.45 -10.25 0.26
C ILE A 43 -1.14 -9.53 0.56
N SER A 44 -0.68 -9.62 1.80
CA SER A 44 0.65 -9.16 2.21
C SER A 44 1.61 -10.34 2.17
N LEU A 45 2.28 -10.50 1.05
CA LEU A 45 3.23 -11.58 0.85
C LEU A 45 4.64 -11.06 0.88
N SER A 46 5.51 -11.76 1.58
CA SER A 46 6.93 -11.48 1.51
C SER A 46 7.69 -12.56 0.71
N THR A 47 7.82 -13.75 1.20
CA THR A 47 8.76 -14.74 0.64
C THR A 47 8.15 -16.13 0.53
N VAL A 48 7.10 -16.26 -0.27
CA VAL A 48 6.44 -17.54 -0.48
C VAL A 48 6.88 -18.24 -1.76
N THR A 49 6.68 -19.54 -1.83
CA THR A 49 6.78 -20.30 -3.07
C THR A 49 5.56 -20.05 -3.96
N VAL A 50 5.67 -20.40 -5.24
CA VAL A 50 4.55 -20.23 -6.18
C VAL A 50 3.30 -20.99 -5.72
N ILE A 51 3.45 -22.20 -5.21
CA ILE A 51 2.29 -22.99 -4.73
C ILE A 51 1.64 -22.37 -3.48
N GLU A 52 2.42 -21.85 -2.55
CA GLU A 52 1.93 -21.16 -1.37
C GLU A 52 1.19 -19.87 -1.75
N PHE A 53 1.68 -19.14 -2.76
CA PHE A 53 1.00 -17.98 -3.32
C PHE A 53 -0.42 -18.34 -3.81
N TYR A 54 -0.55 -19.39 -4.61
CA TYR A 54 -1.85 -19.84 -5.11
C TYR A 54 -2.78 -20.30 -3.99
N ARG A 55 -2.25 -21.01 -3.00
CA ARG A 55 -3.01 -21.44 -1.83
C ARG A 55 -3.51 -20.24 -1.02
N GLN A 56 -2.66 -19.25 -0.81
CA GLN A 56 -3.04 -18.02 -0.10
C GLN A 56 -4.13 -17.24 -0.85
N MET A 57 -4.01 -17.14 -2.19
CA MET A 57 -5.06 -16.54 -3.00
C MET A 57 -6.39 -17.28 -2.91
N ALA A 58 -6.36 -18.61 -2.98
CA ALA A 58 -7.55 -19.44 -2.84
C ALA A 58 -8.24 -19.20 -1.50
N LEU A 59 -7.49 -19.23 -0.39
CA LEU A 59 -8.00 -18.95 0.96
C LEU A 59 -8.67 -17.58 1.06
N ASN A 60 -8.01 -16.53 0.54
CA ASN A 60 -8.56 -15.17 0.59
C ASN A 60 -9.82 -14.98 -0.30
N LEU A 61 -10.02 -15.87 -1.27
CA LEU A 61 -11.23 -15.94 -2.09
C LEU A 61 -12.32 -16.83 -1.47
N GLY A 62 -12.03 -17.50 -0.36
CA GLY A 62 -12.96 -18.43 0.31
C GLY A 62 -13.02 -19.81 -0.36
N ILE A 63 -11.94 -20.22 -1.02
CA ILE A 63 -11.79 -21.52 -1.66
C ILE A 63 -10.84 -22.37 -0.81
N ASP A 64 -11.21 -23.62 -0.55
CA ASP A 64 -10.30 -24.58 0.08
C ASP A 64 -9.11 -24.85 -0.87
N PRO A 65 -7.86 -24.65 -0.40
CA PRO A 65 -6.71 -24.77 -1.26
C PRO A 65 -6.43 -26.21 -1.70
N TYR A 66 -6.19 -26.41 -2.96
CA TYR A 66 -5.77 -27.69 -3.53
C TYR A 66 -4.28 -27.96 -3.30
N TYR A 67 -3.89 -29.22 -3.41
CA TYR A 67 -2.49 -29.63 -3.33
C TYR A 67 -1.67 -29.13 -4.53
N LYS A 68 -2.24 -29.23 -5.76
CA LYS A 68 -1.56 -28.87 -7.01
C LYS A 68 -1.81 -27.41 -7.38
N LYS A 69 -0.78 -26.76 -7.95
CA LYS A 69 -0.86 -25.41 -8.50
C LYS A 69 -1.97 -25.26 -9.54
N VAL A 70 -2.08 -26.22 -10.45
CA VAL A 70 -3.03 -26.16 -11.58
C VAL A 70 -4.48 -26.15 -11.11
N ASP A 71 -4.78 -26.87 -10.04
CA ASP A 71 -6.15 -26.94 -9.51
C ASP A 71 -6.52 -25.65 -8.79
N ASN A 72 -5.59 -25.06 -8.02
CA ASN A 72 -5.77 -23.72 -7.46
C ASN A 72 -5.93 -22.67 -8.57
N PHE A 73 -5.11 -22.71 -9.61
CA PHE A 73 -5.21 -21.81 -10.76
C PHE A 73 -6.62 -21.83 -11.37
N ARG A 74 -7.13 -23.03 -11.70
CA ARG A 74 -8.47 -23.18 -12.26
C ARG A 74 -9.57 -22.71 -11.32
N ALA A 75 -9.49 -23.05 -10.05
CA ALA A 75 -10.46 -22.63 -9.05
C ALA A 75 -10.50 -21.11 -8.86
N ILE A 76 -9.34 -20.47 -8.85
CA ILE A 76 -9.24 -19.00 -8.76
C ILE A 76 -9.83 -18.34 -10.01
N GLN A 77 -9.51 -18.82 -11.21
CA GLN A 77 -10.11 -18.28 -12.42
C GLN A 77 -11.63 -18.46 -12.44
N ALA A 78 -12.13 -19.64 -12.10
CA ALA A 78 -13.56 -19.92 -12.04
C ALA A 78 -14.31 -18.99 -11.07
N ILE A 79 -13.76 -18.71 -9.89
CA ILE A 79 -14.39 -17.81 -8.93
C ILE A 79 -14.35 -16.34 -9.39
N ILE A 80 -13.28 -15.90 -10.05
CA ILE A 80 -13.20 -14.56 -10.65
C ILE A 80 -14.27 -14.39 -11.74
N GLU A 81 -14.41 -15.36 -12.62
CA GLU A 81 -15.47 -15.37 -13.64
C GLU A 81 -16.86 -15.35 -13.03
N LYS A 82 -17.09 -16.15 -11.98
CA LYS A 82 -18.36 -16.20 -11.25
C LYS A 82 -18.70 -14.84 -10.64
N TYR A 83 -17.74 -14.17 -9.99
CA TYR A 83 -17.95 -12.83 -9.48
C TYR A 83 -18.38 -11.86 -10.59
N LYS A 84 -17.71 -11.91 -11.74
CA LYS A 84 -18.01 -11.03 -12.86
C LYS A 84 -19.34 -11.32 -13.54
N ARG A 85 -19.58 -12.59 -13.89
CA ARG A 85 -20.74 -12.97 -14.72
C ARG A 85 -22.05 -13.07 -13.93
N GLU A 86 -22.00 -13.68 -12.75
CA GLU A 86 -23.20 -13.93 -11.95
C GLU A 86 -23.50 -12.81 -10.97
N LYS A 87 -22.46 -12.31 -10.24
CA LYS A 87 -22.66 -11.32 -9.17
C LYS A 87 -22.46 -9.89 -9.61
N ARG A 88 -21.91 -9.63 -10.79
CA ARG A 88 -21.50 -8.30 -11.29
C ARG A 88 -20.55 -7.56 -10.35
N ILE A 89 -19.80 -8.30 -9.53
CA ILE A 89 -18.78 -7.81 -8.61
C ILE A 89 -17.43 -7.85 -9.32
N THR A 90 -16.64 -6.82 -9.17
CA THR A 90 -15.25 -6.78 -9.67
C THR A 90 -14.29 -7.13 -8.52
N PRO A 91 -13.54 -8.23 -8.61
CA PRO A 91 -12.48 -8.52 -7.65
C PRO A 91 -11.34 -7.50 -7.78
N VAL A 92 -10.84 -7.03 -6.62
CA VAL A 92 -9.71 -6.10 -6.51
C VAL A 92 -8.63 -6.78 -5.70
N PHE A 93 -7.59 -7.26 -6.38
CA PHE A 93 -6.45 -7.90 -5.76
C PHE A 93 -5.40 -6.86 -5.42
N ILE A 94 -5.00 -6.80 -4.17
CA ILE A 94 -3.96 -5.92 -3.67
C ILE A 94 -2.83 -6.79 -3.14
N PHE A 95 -1.69 -6.76 -3.83
CA PHE A 95 -0.48 -7.45 -3.42
C PHE A 95 0.47 -6.44 -2.79
N ASP A 96 0.53 -6.42 -1.47
CA ASP A 96 1.45 -5.54 -0.74
C ASP A 96 2.83 -6.21 -0.60
N GLU A 97 3.88 -5.40 -0.46
CA GLU A 97 5.27 -5.82 -0.45
C GLU A 97 5.67 -6.64 -1.69
N ALA A 98 5.08 -6.31 -2.86
CA ALA A 98 5.28 -7.02 -4.11
C ALA A 98 6.72 -7.03 -4.62
N ASN A 99 7.58 -6.15 -4.11
CA ASN A 99 9.03 -6.15 -4.37
C ASN A 99 9.75 -7.41 -3.87
N TYR A 100 9.13 -8.20 -2.98
CA TYR A 100 9.66 -9.49 -2.53
C TYR A 100 9.11 -10.69 -3.32
N MET A 101 8.21 -10.46 -4.28
CA MET A 101 7.69 -11.52 -5.12
C MET A 101 8.77 -12.14 -6.00
N LYS A 102 8.82 -13.46 -6.02
CA LYS A 102 9.70 -14.19 -6.95
C LYS A 102 9.24 -14.00 -8.40
N SER A 103 10.17 -13.99 -9.33
CA SER A 103 9.93 -13.84 -10.78
C SER A 103 8.85 -14.80 -11.30
N GLY A 104 8.82 -16.04 -10.79
CA GLY A 104 7.81 -17.03 -11.17
C GLY A 104 6.39 -16.61 -10.81
N ILE A 105 6.20 -15.89 -9.68
CA ILE A 105 4.89 -15.37 -9.27
C ILE A 105 4.48 -14.22 -10.19
N LEU A 106 5.38 -13.28 -10.48
CA LEU A 106 5.10 -12.17 -11.39
C LEU A 106 4.71 -12.66 -12.81
N ASN A 107 5.38 -13.69 -13.31
CA ASN A 107 5.02 -14.30 -14.59
C ASN A 107 3.65 -14.99 -14.55
N ASP A 108 3.34 -15.67 -13.44
CA ASP A 108 2.06 -16.32 -13.25
C ASP A 108 0.89 -15.33 -13.16
N LEU A 109 1.09 -14.16 -12.58
CA LEU A 109 0.02 -13.14 -12.49
C LEU A 109 -0.53 -12.77 -13.86
N LYS A 110 0.33 -12.61 -14.86
CA LYS A 110 -0.12 -12.33 -16.23
C LYS A 110 -1.05 -13.43 -16.75
N ILE A 111 -0.68 -14.70 -16.53
CA ILE A 111 -1.44 -15.85 -17.02
C ILE A 111 -2.74 -16.02 -16.23
N LEU A 112 -2.68 -15.87 -14.91
CA LEU A 112 -3.82 -16.04 -14.02
C LEU A 112 -4.95 -15.05 -14.30
N PHE A 113 -4.61 -13.81 -14.62
CA PHE A 113 -5.57 -12.75 -14.92
C PHE A 113 -5.84 -12.56 -16.42
N ASN A 114 -5.51 -13.56 -17.23
CA ASN A 114 -5.83 -13.60 -18.64
C ASN A 114 -7.18 -14.29 -18.85
N PHE A 115 -8.18 -13.56 -19.30
CA PHE A 115 -9.52 -14.05 -19.57
C PHE A 115 -9.89 -13.83 -21.04
N GLU A 116 -10.67 -14.76 -21.62
CA GLU A 116 -11.16 -14.66 -22.99
C GLU A 116 -10.05 -14.34 -24.02
N MET A 117 -8.93 -15.07 -23.96
CA MET A 117 -7.78 -14.91 -24.85
C MET A 117 -7.21 -13.47 -24.82
N ASP A 118 -7.06 -12.90 -23.63
CA ASP A 118 -6.52 -11.55 -23.37
C ASP A 118 -7.40 -10.39 -23.89
N SER A 119 -8.69 -10.67 -24.12
CA SER A 119 -9.63 -9.65 -24.62
C SER A 119 -10.38 -8.91 -23.53
N LYS A 120 -10.37 -9.42 -22.27
CA LYS A 120 -11.13 -8.81 -21.16
C LYS A 120 -10.43 -8.90 -19.82
N ASP A 121 -10.48 -7.80 -19.11
CA ASP A 121 -10.04 -7.72 -17.71
C ASP A 121 -11.25 -7.87 -16.77
N TYR A 122 -11.27 -8.97 -15.99
CA TYR A 122 -12.33 -9.27 -15.03
C TYR A 122 -12.01 -8.81 -13.62
N ALA A 123 -10.77 -8.44 -13.36
CA ALA A 123 -10.28 -8.04 -12.06
C ALA A 123 -9.42 -6.77 -12.15
N VAL A 124 -9.23 -6.14 -11.01
CA VAL A 124 -8.21 -5.13 -10.78
C VAL A 124 -7.07 -5.78 -10.00
N VAL A 125 -5.84 -5.55 -10.44
CA VAL A 125 -4.63 -6.06 -9.78
C VAL A 125 -3.72 -4.90 -9.43
N LEU A 126 -3.50 -4.65 -8.16
CA LEU A 126 -2.61 -3.60 -7.67
C LEU A 126 -1.39 -4.22 -7.00
N LEU A 127 -0.22 -3.97 -7.57
CA LEU A 127 1.07 -4.31 -6.98
C LEU A 127 1.57 -3.11 -6.18
N VAL A 128 1.80 -3.30 -4.89
CA VAL A 128 2.29 -2.27 -3.98
C VAL A 128 3.66 -2.69 -3.45
N GLY A 129 4.63 -1.78 -3.45
CA GLY A 129 5.95 -2.14 -2.97
C GLY A 129 6.98 -1.01 -2.95
N LEU A 130 8.20 -1.36 -2.66
CA LEU A 130 9.35 -0.46 -2.71
C LEU A 130 9.72 -0.15 -4.18
N PRO A 131 10.48 0.92 -4.45
CA PRO A 131 10.90 1.29 -5.81
C PRO A 131 11.65 0.17 -6.58
N GLN A 132 12.27 -0.79 -5.88
CA GLN A 132 12.91 -1.97 -6.47
C GLN A 132 11.94 -2.82 -7.30
N LEU A 133 10.63 -2.79 -7.00
CA LEU A 133 9.61 -3.45 -7.80
C LEU A 133 9.64 -2.95 -9.26
N ASN A 134 9.84 -1.65 -9.47
CA ASN A 134 9.95 -1.09 -10.83
C ASN A 134 11.16 -1.67 -11.59
N ASN A 135 12.28 -1.90 -10.89
CA ASN A 135 13.47 -2.51 -11.51
C ASN A 135 13.21 -3.96 -11.91
N GLN A 136 12.52 -4.73 -11.06
CA GLN A 136 12.10 -6.10 -11.40
C GLN A 136 11.19 -6.12 -12.63
N LEU A 137 10.16 -5.26 -12.66
CA LEU A 137 9.22 -5.19 -13.77
C LEU A 137 9.86 -4.72 -15.09
N ARG A 138 11.01 -4.05 -15.05
CA ARG A 138 11.78 -3.64 -16.24
C ARG A 138 12.56 -4.77 -16.89
N LEU A 139 12.78 -5.88 -16.19
CA LEU A 139 13.45 -7.04 -16.78
C LEU A 139 12.68 -7.55 -18.00
N SER A 140 13.38 -8.01 -19.04
CA SER A 140 12.78 -8.54 -20.28
C SER A 140 11.84 -9.72 -20.03
N SER A 141 12.14 -10.55 -19.01
CA SER A 141 11.29 -11.65 -18.57
C SER A 141 9.89 -11.21 -18.10
N HIS A 142 9.72 -9.96 -17.68
CA HIS A 142 8.45 -9.41 -17.19
C HIS A 142 7.80 -8.43 -18.17
N GLU A 143 8.36 -8.28 -19.36
CA GLU A 143 7.79 -7.41 -20.41
C GLU A 143 6.30 -7.68 -20.66
N PRO A 144 5.82 -8.93 -20.77
CA PRO A 144 4.41 -9.20 -21.00
C PRO A 144 3.49 -8.75 -19.84
N LEU A 145 3.97 -8.77 -18.59
CA LEU A 145 3.23 -8.22 -17.45
C LEU A 145 3.27 -6.69 -17.48
N ARG A 146 4.44 -6.12 -17.79
CA ARG A 146 4.62 -4.66 -17.86
C ARG A 146 3.70 -4.01 -18.90
N GLN A 147 3.48 -4.64 -20.05
CA GLN A 147 2.57 -4.16 -21.09
C GLN A 147 1.10 -4.09 -20.64
N ARG A 148 0.72 -4.84 -19.61
CA ARG A 148 -0.63 -4.80 -19.01
C ARG A 148 -0.78 -3.80 -17.88
N ILE A 149 0.31 -3.15 -17.46
CA ILE A 149 0.27 -2.12 -16.41
C ILE A 149 -0.24 -0.83 -17.02
N ILE A 150 -1.45 -0.46 -16.65
CA ILE A 150 -2.13 0.75 -17.13
C ILE A 150 -1.98 1.95 -16.18
N MET A 151 -1.56 1.70 -14.94
CA MET A 151 -1.34 2.73 -13.93
C MET A 151 -0.04 2.45 -13.18
N SER A 152 0.86 3.43 -13.16
CA SER A 152 2.05 3.41 -12.31
C SER A 152 2.15 4.73 -11.56
N HIS A 153 2.36 4.64 -10.26
CA HIS A 153 2.54 5.81 -9.41
C HIS A 153 3.59 5.56 -8.34
N ASN A 154 4.42 6.56 -8.10
CA ASN A 154 5.38 6.55 -7.00
C ASN A 154 4.93 7.55 -5.95
N LEU A 155 4.76 7.10 -4.70
CA LEU A 155 4.51 7.99 -3.58
C LEU A 155 5.82 8.67 -3.20
N GLU A 156 5.80 9.98 -3.21
CA GLU A 156 6.90 10.82 -2.79
C GLU A 156 6.78 11.18 -1.31
N ASN A 157 7.77 11.86 -0.77
CA ASN A 157 7.70 12.45 0.56
C ASN A 157 6.67 13.58 0.55
N LEU A 158 6.08 13.84 1.70
CA LEU A 158 5.21 15.01 1.86
C LEU A 158 6.07 16.29 1.74
N ASN A 159 5.56 17.27 1.01
CA ASN A 159 6.14 18.61 1.05
C ASN A 159 5.79 19.29 2.38
N GLU A 160 6.35 20.48 2.61
CA GLU A 160 6.19 21.18 3.89
C GLU A 160 4.72 21.43 4.27
N GLU A 161 3.91 21.89 3.32
CA GLU A 161 2.49 22.17 3.54
C GLU A 161 1.69 20.89 3.79
N GLU A 162 1.98 19.83 3.02
CA GLU A 162 1.36 18.53 3.19
C GLU A 162 1.73 17.90 4.55
N ALA A 163 2.98 18.06 4.99
CA ALA A 163 3.43 17.55 6.28
C ALA A 163 2.79 18.30 7.46
N LYS A 164 2.67 19.62 7.39
CA LYS A 164 1.95 20.43 8.38
C LYS A 164 0.48 20.00 8.48
N ARG A 165 -0.18 19.88 7.34
CA ARG A 165 -1.56 19.40 7.26
C ARG A 165 -1.70 17.98 7.82
N TYR A 166 -0.78 17.08 7.48
CA TYR A 166 -0.77 15.71 7.98
C TYR A 166 -0.68 15.65 9.51
N ILE A 167 0.21 16.43 10.14
CA ILE A 167 0.32 16.50 11.60
C ILE A 167 -0.99 17.00 12.20
N LYS A 168 -1.55 18.08 11.65
CA LYS A 168 -2.82 18.65 12.10
C LYS A 168 -3.97 17.64 12.00
N GLU A 169 -4.15 16.99 10.85
CA GLU A 169 -5.20 15.99 10.65
C GLU A 169 -5.06 14.80 11.61
N LYS A 170 -3.83 14.44 11.99
CA LYS A 170 -3.58 13.40 13.00
C LYS A 170 -4.01 13.82 14.41
N LEU A 171 -3.74 15.05 14.80
CA LEU A 171 -4.16 15.62 16.09
C LEU A 171 -5.69 15.79 16.13
N ASP A 172 -6.27 16.34 15.07
CA ASP A 172 -7.72 16.47 14.94
C ASP A 172 -8.44 15.11 15.02
N GLY A 173 -7.86 14.09 14.42
CA GLY A 173 -8.39 12.73 14.43
C GLY A 173 -8.46 12.06 15.80
N VAL A 174 -7.70 12.55 16.77
CA VAL A 174 -7.78 12.12 18.18
C VAL A 174 -8.52 13.14 19.07
N GLY A 175 -9.18 14.14 18.47
CA GLY A 175 -9.96 15.16 19.17
C GLY A 175 -9.13 16.31 19.73
N CYS A 176 -7.85 16.44 19.36
CA CYS A 176 -7.00 17.54 19.77
C CYS A 176 -7.00 18.64 18.70
N HIS A 177 -7.78 19.70 18.93
CA HIS A 177 -7.92 20.85 18.01
C HIS A 177 -7.06 22.06 18.39
N GLN A 178 -6.27 21.94 19.47
CA GLN A 178 -5.39 22.98 19.94
C GLN A 178 -4.05 22.93 19.21
N GLU A 179 -3.31 24.04 19.22
CA GLU A 179 -1.92 24.06 18.78
C GLU A 179 -1.04 23.34 19.82
N VAL A 180 -0.49 22.20 19.40
CA VAL A 180 0.35 21.33 20.22
C VAL A 180 1.83 21.64 20.01
N PHE A 181 2.21 22.04 18.81
CA PHE A 181 3.58 22.35 18.41
C PHE A 181 3.67 23.80 17.98
N ASP A 182 4.70 24.52 18.40
CA ASP A 182 4.97 25.84 17.84
C ASP A 182 5.47 25.74 16.37
N ASN A 183 5.50 26.85 15.65
CA ASN A 183 5.90 26.87 14.24
C ASN A 183 7.35 26.40 14.02
N ASN A 184 8.26 26.69 14.96
CA ASN A 184 9.65 26.27 14.86
C ASN A 184 9.78 24.77 15.13
N ALA A 185 9.01 24.23 16.08
CA ALA A 185 8.89 22.79 16.33
C ALA A 185 8.37 22.04 15.09
N LEU A 186 7.28 22.54 14.46
CA LEU A 186 6.77 21.95 13.23
C LEU A 186 7.82 21.94 12.12
N ASN A 187 8.53 23.02 11.90
CA ASN A 187 9.58 23.11 10.89
C ASN A 187 10.74 22.16 11.22
N ALA A 188 11.14 22.01 12.49
CA ALA A 188 12.16 21.05 12.91
C ALA A 188 11.73 19.61 12.64
N ILE A 189 10.48 19.22 12.95
CA ILE A 189 9.93 17.89 12.65
C ILE A 189 9.97 17.62 11.15
N ILE A 190 9.53 18.56 10.32
CA ILE A 190 9.43 18.39 8.87
C ILE A 190 10.83 18.22 8.26
N ASN A 191 11.78 19.06 8.66
CA ASN A 191 13.15 19.01 8.18
C ASN A 191 13.83 17.68 8.57
N ALA A 192 13.73 17.28 9.83
CA ALA A 192 14.36 16.05 10.32
C ALA A 192 13.71 14.80 9.72
N SER A 193 12.40 14.81 9.48
CA SER A 193 11.69 13.68 8.88
C SER A 193 11.84 13.59 7.36
N ASN A 194 12.33 14.65 6.72
CA ASN A 194 12.32 14.81 5.26
C ASN A 194 10.93 14.51 4.65
N GLY A 195 9.86 14.85 5.36
CA GLY A 195 8.47 14.64 4.94
C GLY A 195 8.03 13.16 4.90
N ILE A 196 8.74 12.25 5.56
CA ILE A 196 8.38 10.83 5.62
C ILE A 196 7.36 10.60 6.76
N PRO A 197 6.10 10.20 6.48
CA PRO A 197 5.04 10.10 7.48
C PRO A 197 5.37 9.24 8.69
N ARG A 198 6.08 8.13 8.51
CA ARG A 198 6.51 7.26 9.62
C ARG A 198 7.45 7.99 10.55
N ILE A 199 8.42 8.72 10.00
CA ILE A 199 9.41 9.47 10.79
C ILE A 199 8.74 10.67 11.47
N ILE A 200 7.84 11.39 10.77
CA ILE A 200 7.01 12.45 11.38
C ILE A 200 6.31 11.91 12.63
N ASN A 201 5.60 10.77 12.50
CA ASN A 201 4.90 10.19 13.64
C ASN A 201 5.84 9.81 14.79
N GLN A 202 7.02 9.26 14.49
CA GLN A 202 8.00 8.89 15.51
C GLN A 202 8.49 10.12 16.28
N ILE A 203 8.88 11.18 15.56
CA ILE A 203 9.35 12.42 16.18
C ILE A 203 8.22 13.06 16.98
N CYS A 204 7.01 13.23 16.41
CA CYS A 204 5.87 13.81 17.11
C CYS A 204 5.56 13.06 18.41
N ASN A 205 5.42 11.72 18.34
CA ASN A 205 5.11 10.92 19.53
C ASN A 205 6.18 11.09 20.62
N LYS A 206 7.45 11.09 20.25
CA LYS A 206 8.54 11.24 21.21
C LYS A 206 8.59 12.64 21.80
N SER A 207 8.37 13.67 20.97
CA SER A 207 8.29 15.06 21.44
C SER A 207 7.14 15.28 22.43
N LEU A 208 5.99 14.63 22.20
CA LEU A 208 4.86 14.68 23.13
C LEU A 208 5.20 14.04 24.48
N LEU A 209 5.91 12.91 24.49
CA LEU A 209 6.33 12.25 25.72
C LEU A 209 7.34 13.09 26.51
N ILE A 210 8.30 13.72 25.84
CA ILE A 210 9.29 14.61 26.48
C ILE A 210 8.61 15.87 26.99
N GLY A 211 7.69 16.45 26.19
CA GLY A 211 6.95 17.65 26.58
C GLY A 211 6.05 17.41 27.79
N GLU A 212 5.43 16.23 27.90
CA GLU A 212 4.68 15.82 29.09
C GLU A 212 5.60 15.79 30.34
N GLN A 213 6.79 15.23 30.24
CA GLN A 213 7.76 15.18 31.32
C GLN A 213 8.23 16.61 31.75
N LYS A 214 8.37 17.52 30.76
CA LYS A 214 8.73 18.93 31.00
C LYS A 214 7.54 19.80 31.37
N GLN A 215 6.32 19.28 31.37
CA GLN A 215 5.06 20.00 31.60
C GLN A 215 4.85 21.17 30.63
N GLU A 216 5.28 21.00 29.37
CA GLU A 216 5.06 22.02 28.33
C GLU A 216 3.60 21.94 27.83
N MET A 217 2.94 23.10 27.76
CA MET A 217 1.60 23.22 27.17
C MET A 217 1.65 23.23 25.63
N ILE A 218 2.70 23.80 25.08
CA ILE A 218 3.00 23.82 23.64
C ILE A 218 4.44 23.34 23.50
N ILE A 219 4.60 22.31 22.67
CA ILE A 219 5.91 21.69 22.43
C ILE A 219 6.81 22.63 21.66
N SER A 220 7.94 22.93 22.26
CA SER A 220 8.94 23.83 21.70
C SER A 220 9.90 23.13 20.73
N MET A 221 10.62 23.93 19.93
CA MET A 221 11.68 23.40 19.06
C MET A 221 12.75 22.66 19.87
N GLU A 222 13.09 23.11 21.10
CA GLU A 222 14.09 22.45 21.94
C GLU A 222 13.68 21.04 22.29
N THR A 223 12.43 20.83 22.69
CA THR A 223 11.89 19.50 22.99
C THR A 223 11.84 18.59 21.77
N VAL A 224 11.56 19.12 20.57
CA VAL A 224 11.66 18.37 19.32
C VAL A 224 13.11 17.96 19.02
N MET A 225 14.07 18.85 19.25
CA MET A 225 15.50 18.52 19.07
C MET A 225 15.96 17.41 20.02
N ASP A 226 15.52 17.43 21.27
CA ASP A 226 15.76 16.33 22.21
C ASP A 226 15.19 15.00 21.69
N ALA A 227 13.98 15.03 21.15
CA ALA A 227 13.34 13.85 20.56
C ALA A 227 14.08 13.31 19.33
N ILE A 228 14.64 14.19 18.51
CA ILE A 228 15.44 13.81 17.32
C ILE A 228 16.76 13.16 17.76
N ASN A 229 17.48 13.81 18.67
CA ASN A 229 18.78 13.30 19.16
C ASN A 229 18.66 11.91 19.81
N ASP A 230 17.61 11.71 20.56
CA ASP A 230 17.30 10.43 21.18
C ASP A 230 16.97 9.33 20.15
N ASN A 231 16.42 9.67 18.95
CA ASN A 231 16.15 8.72 17.88
C ASN A 231 17.43 8.26 17.12
N GLU A 232 18.45 9.11 17.09
CA GLU A 232 19.72 8.75 16.45
C GLU A 232 20.55 7.77 17.29
N LEU A 233 20.24 7.61 18.57
CA LEU A 233 20.93 6.70 19.49
C LEU A 233 20.23 5.32 19.63
N SER A 234 19.14 5.09 18.95
CA SER A 234 18.38 3.83 18.94
C SER A 234 18.33 3.20 17.54
#